data_b5da7259cb618e04ebc461c6093a8bc0
#
_entry.id   b5da7259cb618e04ebc461c6093a8bc0
#
_cell.length_a   1.000
_cell.length_b   1.000
_cell.length_c   1.000
_cell.angle_alpha   90.00
_cell.angle_beta   90.00
_cell.angle_gamma   90.00
#
_symmetry.space_group_name_H-M   'P 1'
#
loop_
_entity.id
_entity.type
_entity.pdbx_description
1 polymer ?
#
loop_
_entity_poly.entity_id
_entity_poly.type
_entity_poly.pdbx_seq_one_letter_code
_entity_poly.pdbx_strand_id
1 'polypeptide(L)'
;NLYAKSRWMRALDNIPPPRSKNDPKNGKSAPPAINPLGSVFPTKAEAIAGLLGQKRTDALKRWRQQRRDIRNAEKMLRQATTPELGGLERSAGKFITMFKNISINYGENFRSRLPGYMDSTNFIGQIFQTMAPGLDYVFGKQPDANWINQKISKGLLTKDSTFNFLYRQSFEQRLNITAQIEPIRELLIDITLDKSFTKDYTALIKDTTGSGNNFGLLNPLFNGGFSVSYIAFNTLFGSSNPNELSATFKEFEANRLVVSRRVAALNPYWQQLPANQQFTPDGYATGYGRYAQDVLIPSFLAAYTGKDPNTIALLREGASKISANPFSGIIPKPNWKLTYRGLTKIPAIASLFSNFTISHGYNGQLSMNSFSSALLYQDPFRLSAPGFIDTTSGNFIPFFLVPNISMAERFEPLLKIDFTTIGQFNFNLEFRKSRQLSLSLIDYQLSESRSTEWIVGLNWRKRGFKLPFNITGKGLQNDLNLKLDVSVRDVSISNSRLDQTNAYGTGGQKEITIQPAIDYVINSRINVKLFFDQRRVTPYISTSAPITNTRAGVNVRISLAQ
;
A
#
# COMPACT_ATOMS: atom_id res chain seq x y z
N ASN A 1 17.96 14.92 18.80
CA ASN A 1 18.48 13.70 18.22
C ASN A 1 19.02 12.79 19.33
N LEU A 2 18.12 12.01 19.94
CA LEU A 2 18.43 11.09 21.06
C LEU A 2 19.40 9.98 20.61
N TYR A 3 19.32 9.54 19.36
CA TYR A 3 20.19 8.53 18.77
C TYR A 3 21.66 8.93 18.80
N ALA A 4 21.98 10.13 18.32
CA ALA A 4 23.35 10.63 18.32
C ALA A 4 23.94 10.90 19.72
N LYS A 5 23.08 11.00 20.74
CA LYS A 5 23.50 11.23 22.15
C LYS A 5 23.72 9.95 22.93
N SER A 6 23.15 8.83 22.48
CA SER A 6 23.30 7.53 23.15
C SER A 6 24.67 6.91 22.87
N ARG A 7 25.43 6.59 23.92
CA ARG A 7 26.73 5.90 23.83
C ARG A 7 26.60 4.53 23.15
N TRP A 8 25.55 3.81 23.47
CA TRP A 8 25.26 2.48 22.97
C TRP A 8 24.95 2.50 21.46
N MET A 9 24.12 3.46 21.03
CA MET A 9 23.80 3.65 19.63
C MET A 9 25.02 4.06 18.77
N ARG A 10 25.90 4.89 19.33
CA ARG A 10 27.17 5.25 18.65
C ARG A 10 28.11 4.04 18.52
N ALA A 11 28.15 3.16 19.52
CA ALA A 11 28.93 1.94 19.45
C ALA A 11 28.43 0.98 18.37
N LEU A 12 27.10 0.90 18.15
CA LEU A 12 26.52 0.10 17.08
C LEU A 12 26.95 0.56 15.69
N ASP A 13 27.06 1.86 15.49
CA ASP A 13 27.39 2.47 14.20
C ASP A 13 28.87 2.74 14.00
N ASN A 14 29.74 2.43 14.96
CA ASN A 14 31.14 2.82 15.02
C ASN A 14 31.35 4.33 14.81
N ILE A 15 30.42 5.17 15.28
CA ILE A 15 30.53 6.62 15.18
C ILE A 15 31.47 7.11 16.26
N PRO A 16 32.53 7.84 15.92
CA PRO A 16 33.38 8.46 16.93
C PRO A 16 32.60 9.45 17.79
N PRO A 17 32.96 9.64 19.05
CA PRO A 17 32.30 10.59 19.93
C PRO A 17 32.32 12.00 19.30
N PRO A 18 31.27 12.82 19.52
CA PRO A 18 31.24 14.18 18.99
C PRO A 18 32.42 14.97 19.56
N ARG A 19 33.14 15.66 18.67
CA ARG A 19 34.27 16.53 19.06
C ARG A 19 33.76 17.61 20.03
N SER A 20 34.54 17.85 21.06
CA SER A 20 34.30 18.98 21.95
C SER A 20 34.57 20.28 21.21
N LYS A 21 33.79 21.36 21.51
CA LYS A 21 34.06 22.68 20.95
C LYS A 21 35.43 23.26 21.35
N ASN A 22 36.08 22.66 22.35
CA ASN A 22 37.38 23.09 22.90
C ASN A 22 38.55 22.19 22.48
N ASP A 23 38.40 21.29 21.48
CA ASP A 23 39.54 20.52 20.98
C ASP A 23 40.49 21.47 20.21
N PRO A 24 41.76 21.62 20.63
CA PRO A 24 42.74 22.43 19.89
C PRO A 24 42.96 21.76 18.51
N LYS A 25 43.06 22.60 17.48
CA LYS A 25 43.17 22.18 16.08
C LYS A 25 44.46 21.40 15.74
N ASN A 26 45.38 21.25 16.67
CA ASN A 26 46.65 20.54 16.45
C ASN A 26 47.09 19.82 17.74
N GLY A 27 47.42 18.56 17.59
CA GLY A 27 48.19 17.82 18.58
C GLY A 27 47.41 16.69 19.26
N LYS A 28 47.98 15.50 19.19
CA LYS A 28 47.69 14.37 20.04
C LYS A 28 47.99 14.75 21.50
N SER A 29 47.10 15.49 22.17
CA SER A 29 47.15 15.62 23.61
C SER A 29 46.25 14.54 24.20
N ALA A 30 46.85 13.63 24.95
CA ALA A 30 46.12 12.75 25.85
C ALA A 30 45.12 13.60 26.66
N PRO A 31 43.92 13.09 26.97
CA PRO A 31 43.02 13.79 27.86
C PRO A 31 43.77 14.14 29.15
N PRO A 32 43.59 15.34 29.72
CA PRO A 32 44.29 15.70 30.95
C PRO A 32 44.01 14.61 31.96
N ALA A 33 45.09 14.13 32.62
CA ALA A 33 45.00 13.13 33.66
C ALA A 33 44.06 13.68 34.76
N ILE A 34 42.83 13.25 34.69
CA ILE A 34 41.86 13.53 35.76
C ILE A 34 42.24 12.62 36.90
N ASN A 35 42.64 13.22 38.02
CA ASN A 35 42.89 12.48 39.24
C ASN A 35 41.73 11.52 39.46
N PRO A 36 41.97 10.20 39.49
CA PRO A 36 40.89 9.27 39.71
C PRO A 36 40.41 9.41 41.15
N LEU A 37 39.18 9.85 41.33
CA LEU A 37 38.32 9.58 42.45
C LEU A 37 39.02 9.31 43.80
N GLY A 38 39.19 10.33 44.57
CA GLY A 38 39.63 10.20 45.96
C GLY A 38 39.37 11.45 46.82
N SER A 39 39.32 12.62 46.20
CA SER A 39 39.01 13.85 46.96
C SER A 39 37.52 14.17 46.84
N VAL A 40 36.84 14.05 47.96
CA VAL A 40 35.46 14.54 48.12
C VAL A 40 35.48 16.02 47.79
N PHE A 41 34.81 16.40 46.67
CA PHE A 41 34.70 17.82 46.27
C PHE A 41 33.94 18.56 47.38
N PRO A 42 34.51 19.64 47.95
CA PRO A 42 33.93 20.31 49.11
C PRO A 42 32.50 20.77 48.83
N THR A 43 31.64 20.62 49.82
CA THR A 43 30.28 21.17 49.73
C THR A 43 30.32 22.69 49.65
N LYS A 44 29.25 23.31 49.19
CA LYS A 44 29.15 24.74 49.11
C LYS A 44 29.38 25.42 50.47
N ALA A 45 28.93 24.80 51.56
CA ALA A 45 29.07 25.31 52.90
C ALA A 45 30.56 25.31 53.37
N GLU A 46 31.26 24.20 53.11
CA GLU A 46 32.68 24.07 53.40
C GLU A 46 33.55 25.03 52.59
N ALA A 47 33.24 25.27 51.33
CA ALA A 47 33.99 26.16 50.46
C ALA A 47 33.90 27.64 50.84
N ILE A 48 32.92 28.03 51.67
CA ILE A 48 32.68 29.39 52.12
C ILE A 48 32.78 29.56 53.64
N ALA A 49 33.09 28.48 54.37
CA ALA A 49 33.18 28.49 55.83
C ALA A 49 34.24 29.48 56.30
N GLY A 50 33.90 30.36 57.24
CA GLY A 50 34.81 31.34 57.82
C GLY A 50 35.16 32.55 56.94
N LEU A 51 34.59 32.67 55.74
CA LEU A 51 34.87 33.77 54.78
C LEU A 51 33.75 34.82 54.80
N LEU A 52 34.12 36.11 54.86
CA LEU A 52 33.20 37.26 54.87
C LEU A 52 33.46 38.19 53.67
N GLY A 53 32.42 38.93 53.27
CA GLY A 53 32.51 39.97 52.24
C GLY A 53 32.98 39.48 50.87
N GLN A 54 33.93 40.21 50.30
CA GLN A 54 34.42 39.96 48.93
C GLN A 54 35.14 38.63 48.79
N LYS A 55 35.87 38.17 49.84
CA LYS A 55 36.52 36.84 49.88
C LYS A 55 35.53 35.67 49.75
N ARG A 56 34.35 35.81 50.35
CA ARG A 56 33.27 34.84 50.24
C ARG A 56 32.68 34.76 48.85
N THR A 57 32.48 35.89 48.16
CA THR A 57 31.98 35.94 46.77
C THR A 57 32.96 35.35 45.78
N ASP A 58 34.27 35.58 45.97
CA ASP A 58 35.30 35.01 45.11
C ASP A 58 35.51 33.52 45.31
N ALA A 59 35.45 33.05 46.55
CA ALA A 59 35.45 31.61 46.88
C ALA A 59 34.25 30.90 46.25
N LEU A 60 33.07 31.51 46.25
CA LEU A 60 31.84 31.00 45.65
C LEU A 60 31.91 30.93 44.12
N LYS A 61 32.55 31.94 43.52
CA LYS A 61 32.81 31.94 42.06
C LYS A 61 33.76 30.82 41.67
N ARG A 62 34.89 30.65 42.38
CA ARG A 62 35.87 29.58 42.15
C ARG A 62 35.24 28.19 42.32
N TRP A 63 34.46 27.97 43.40
CA TRP A 63 33.73 26.70 43.63
C TRP A 63 32.76 26.40 42.49
N ARG A 64 31.99 27.38 42.00
CA ARG A 64 31.07 27.22 40.87
C ARG A 64 31.80 26.87 39.58
N GLN A 65 32.95 27.46 39.36
CA GLN A 65 33.75 27.21 38.16
C GLN A 65 34.35 25.80 38.20
N GLN A 66 34.99 25.40 39.32
CA GLN A 66 35.52 24.06 39.50
C GLN A 66 34.45 22.99 39.36
N ARG A 67 33.27 23.20 39.90
CA ARG A 67 32.14 22.28 39.78
C ARG A 67 31.63 22.18 38.31
N ARG A 68 31.71 23.23 37.53
CA ARG A 68 31.41 23.18 36.09
C ARG A 68 32.47 22.40 35.33
N ASP A 69 33.74 22.63 35.67
CA ASP A 69 34.85 21.96 35.00
C ASP A 69 34.86 20.46 35.27
N ILE A 70 34.59 20.02 36.49
CA ILE A 70 34.42 18.61 36.87
C ILE A 70 33.25 18.00 36.09
N ARG A 71 32.08 18.61 36.05
CA ARG A 71 30.94 18.11 35.26
C ARG A 71 31.25 18.02 33.75
N ASN A 72 31.98 18.97 33.24
CA ASN A 72 32.36 18.96 31.84
C ASN A 72 33.36 17.86 31.56
N ALA A 73 34.33 17.65 32.46
CA ALA A 73 35.31 16.55 32.39
C ALA A 73 34.62 15.19 32.50
N GLU A 74 33.70 14.99 33.46
CA GLU A 74 32.89 13.76 33.54
C GLU A 74 32.05 13.52 32.29
N LYS A 75 31.48 14.58 31.76
CA LYS A 75 30.71 14.50 30.52
C LYS A 75 31.57 14.12 29.31
N MET A 76 32.78 14.66 29.22
CA MET A 76 33.75 14.29 28.19
C MET A 76 34.21 12.84 28.36
N LEU A 77 34.51 12.40 29.58
CA LEU A 77 34.89 11.02 29.87
C LEU A 77 33.77 10.04 29.47
N ARG A 78 32.53 10.34 29.88
CA ARG A 78 31.36 9.55 29.49
C ARG A 78 31.11 9.55 27.99
N GLN A 79 31.50 10.59 27.26
CA GLN A 79 31.38 10.64 25.80
C GLN A 79 32.52 9.94 25.07
N ALA A 80 33.70 9.90 25.64
CA ALA A 80 34.88 9.25 25.08
C ALA A 80 34.84 7.73 25.18
N THR A 81 34.26 7.18 26.25
CA THR A 81 34.13 5.73 26.44
C THR A 81 32.91 5.18 25.71
N THR A 82 33.13 4.49 24.58
CA THR A 82 32.08 3.69 23.91
C THR A 82 32.15 2.27 24.45
N PRO A 83 31.02 1.63 24.74
CA PRO A 83 31.00 0.24 25.17
C PRO A 83 31.49 -0.66 24.01
N GLU A 84 32.33 -1.63 24.31
CA GLU A 84 32.70 -2.69 23.38
C GLU A 84 31.52 -3.67 23.28
N LEU A 85 30.95 -3.78 22.11
CA LEU A 85 29.83 -4.70 21.83
C LEU A 85 30.37 -5.97 21.17
N GLY A 86 29.93 -7.12 21.67
CA GLY A 86 30.16 -8.41 21.04
C GLY A 86 29.54 -8.48 19.64
N GLY A 87 30.02 -9.40 18.79
CA GLY A 87 29.53 -9.54 17.42
C GLY A 87 28.02 -9.80 17.33
N LEU A 88 27.47 -10.64 18.20
CA LEU A 88 26.05 -10.94 18.31
C LEU A 88 25.23 -9.73 18.79
N GLU A 89 25.71 -9.04 19.82
CA GLU A 89 25.05 -7.85 20.36
C GLU A 89 25.01 -6.71 19.31
N ARG A 90 26.09 -6.54 18.56
CA ARG A 90 26.15 -5.57 17.46
C ARG A 90 25.17 -5.92 16.36
N SER A 91 25.08 -7.20 15.97
CA SER A 91 24.14 -7.66 14.94
C SER A 91 22.69 -7.52 15.37
N ALA A 92 22.37 -7.93 16.60
CA ALA A 92 21.03 -7.77 17.18
C ALA A 92 20.64 -6.29 17.32
N GLY A 93 21.58 -5.46 17.81
CA GLY A 93 21.35 -4.03 17.91
C GLY A 93 21.12 -3.36 16.57
N LYS A 94 21.90 -3.71 15.54
CA LYS A 94 21.68 -3.21 14.16
C LYS A 94 20.33 -3.66 13.62
N PHE A 95 19.94 -4.91 13.85
CA PHE A 95 18.64 -5.41 13.41
C PHE A 95 17.48 -4.62 14.06
N ILE A 96 17.53 -4.36 15.36
CA ILE A 96 16.51 -3.58 16.07
C ILE A 96 16.49 -2.13 15.60
N THR A 97 17.66 -1.50 15.45
CA THR A 97 17.77 -0.09 15.03
C THR A 97 17.49 0.15 13.56
N MET A 98 17.46 -0.93 12.76
CA MET A 98 17.04 -0.89 11.36
C MET A 98 15.57 -0.45 11.22
N PHE A 99 14.70 -0.86 12.14
CA PHE A 99 13.30 -0.45 12.13
C PHE A 99 13.16 0.97 12.70
N LYS A 100 12.72 1.91 11.88
CA LYS A 100 12.50 3.31 12.29
C LYS A 100 11.09 3.53 12.81
N ASN A 101 10.12 2.94 12.12
CA ASN A 101 8.71 3.01 12.48
C ASN A 101 8.00 1.73 12.03
N ILE A 102 7.13 1.21 12.86
CA ILE A 102 6.21 0.14 12.51
C ILE A 102 4.85 0.56 13.06
N SER A 103 3.84 0.57 12.19
CA SER A 103 2.45 0.80 12.57
C SER A 103 1.60 -0.37 12.06
N ILE A 104 0.81 -0.93 12.95
CA ILE A 104 -0.14 -2.00 12.63
C ILE A 104 -1.53 -1.51 13.03
N ASN A 105 -2.37 -1.30 12.04
CA ASN A 105 -3.75 -0.91 12.23
C ASN A 105 -4.64 -2.07 11.80
N TYR A 106 -5.25 -2.71 12.77
CA TYR A 106 -6.26 -3.74 12.53
C TYR A 106 -7.57 -3.31 13.13
N GLY A 107 -8.64 -3.42 12.36
CA GLY A 107 -9.97 -3.08 12.80
C GLY A 107 -11.03 -4.01 12.22
N GLU A 108 -11.99 -4.37 13.05
CA GLU A 108 -13.22 -5.04 12.65
C GLU A 108 -14.41 -4.20 13.12
N ASN A 109 -15.32 -3.92 12.18
CA ASN A 109 -16.52 -3.18 12.45
C ASN A 109 -17.73 -4.06 12.16
N PHE A 110 -18.56 -4.26 13.18
CA PHE A 110 -19.84 -4.93 13.06
C PHE A 110 -20.97 -3.91 13.19
N ARG A 111 -21.93 -3.97 12.29
CA ARG A 111 -23.14 -3.15 12.33
C ARG A 111 -24.36 -4.04 12.13
N SER A 112 -25.40 -3.80 12.92
CA SER A 112 -26.70 -4.45 12.75
C SER A 112 -27.80 -3.42 12.78
N ARG A 113 -28.76 -3.54 11.85
CA ARG A 113 -29.99 -2.75 11.81
C ARG A 113 -31.17 -3.69 11.91
N LEU A 114 -31.83 -3.67 13.04
CA LEU A 114 -33.03 -4.46 13.32
C LEU A 114 -34.27 -3.59 13.11
N PRO A 115 -35.03 -3.80 12.03
CA PRO A 115 -36.24 -3.04 11.78
C PRO A 115 -37.42 -3.58 12.63
N GLY A 116 -38.44 -2.73 12.85
CA GLY A 116 -39.66 -3.15 13.53
C GLY A 116 -39.49 -3.36 15.03
N TYR A 117 -38.49 -2.76 15.65
CA TYR A 117 -38.35 -2.77 17.09
C TYR A 117 -39.49 -1.91 17.71
N MET A 118 -40.30 -2.52 18.60
CA MET A 118 -41.55 -1.96 19.11
C MET A 118 -41.38 -1.11 20.36
N ASP A 119 -40.23 -1.15 20.97
CA ASP A 119 -39.94 -0.46 22.22
C ASP A 119 -38.91 0.66 22.02
N SER A 120 -38.81 1.59 22.97
CA SER A 120 -37.86 2.70 22.92
C SER A 120 -36.69 2.43 23.83
N THR A 121 -35.48 2.41 23.24
CA THR A 121 -34.26 2.26 24.03
C THR A 121 -33.86 3.57 24.73
N ASN A 122 -33.30 3.45 25.93
CA ASN A 122 -32.81 4.57 26.73
C ASN A 122 -31.30 4.74 26.60
N PHE A 123 -30.63 4.97 27.72
CA PHE A 123 -29.18 5.16 27.75
C PHE A 123 -28.42 3.91 27.26
N ILE A 124 -27.36 4.11 26.43
CA ILE A 124 -26.55 3.03 25.79
C ILE A 124 -27.39 2.07 24.95
N GLY A 125 -28.50 2.55 24.33
CA GLY A 125 -29.33 1.71 23.48
C GLY A 125 -30.01 0.54 24.20
N GLN A 126 -30.18 0.61 25.52
CA GLN A 126 -30.71 -0.45 26.38
C GLN A 126 -31.92 0.06 27.16
N ILE A 127 -32.89 -0.84 27.43
CA ILE A 127 -33.93 -0.66 28.43
C ILE A 127 -33.51 -1.43 29.66
N PHE A 128 -33.07 -0.75 30.71
CA PHE A 128 -32.50 -1.41 31.89
C PHE A 128 -33.51 -2.25 32.69
N GLN A 129 -34.82 -1.91 32.60
CA GLN A 129 -35.90 -2.65 33.26
C GLN A 129 -36.10 -4.05 32.67
N THR A 130 -35.99 -4.18 31.35
CA THR A 130 -36.24 -5.43 30.61
C THR A 130 -34.95 -6.05 30.05
N MET A 131 -33.83 -5.36 30.18
CA MET A 131 -32.58 -5.70 29.56
C MET A 131 -32.67 -5.96 28.05
N ALA A 132 -33.54 -5.19 27.38
CA ALA A 132 -33.78 -5.31 25.94
C ALA A 132 -33.13 -4.13 25.18
N PRO A 133 -32.63 -4.37 23.95
CA PRO A 133 -32.62 -5.61 23.18
C PRO A 133 -31.59 -6.66 23.64
N GLY A 134 -30.69 -6.31 24.52
CA GLY A 134 -29.59 -7.12 25.06
C GLY A 134 -28.24 -6.40 24.88
N LEU A 135 -27.42 -6.35 25.93
CA LEU A 135 -26.10 -5.71 25.87
C LEU A 135 -25.22 -6.33 24.79
N ASP A 136 -25.34 -7.64 24.56
CA ASP A 136 -24.65 -8.35 23.50
C ASP A 136 -24.94 -7.76 22.11
N TYR A 137 -26.20 -7.44 21.82
CA TYR A 137 -26.59 -6.78 20.59
C TYR A 137 -26.03 -5.35 20.48
N VAL A 138 -26.12 -4.59 21.56
CA VAL A 138 -25.61 -3.20 21.61
C VAL A 138 -24.09 -3.17 21.37
N PHE A 139 -23.38 -4.15 21.90
CA PHE A 139 -21.92 -4.29 21.71
C PHE A 139 -21.52 -5.08 20.45
N GLY A 140 -22.42 -5.22 19.47
CA GLY A 140 -22.07 -5.67 18.14
C GLY A 140 -22.23 -7.18 17.87
N LYS A 141 -22.88 -7.95 18.76
CA LYS A 141 -23.25 -9.33 18.43
C LYS A 141 -24.17 -9.34 17.21
N GLN A 142 -23.88 -10.23 16.29
CA GLN A 142 -24.68 -10.40 15.07
C GLN A 142 -25.82 -11.38 15.35
N PRO A 143 -27.11 -10.92 15.38
CA PRO A 143 -28.25 -11.78 15.65
C PRO A 143 -28.43 -12.87 14.58
N ASP A 144 -28.77 -14.06 15.01
CA ASP A 144 -29.25 -15.15 14.17
C ASP A 144 -30.80 -15.26 14.19
N ALA A 145 -31.35 -16.17 13.41
CA ALA A 145 -32.80 -16.39 13.35
C ALA A 145 -33.40 -16.78 14.71
N ASN A 146 -32.68 -17.55 15.53
CA ASN A 146 -33.16 -17.97 16.85
C ASN A 146 -33.26 -16.77 17.80
N TRP A 147 -32.25 -15.88 17.79
CA TRP A 147 -32.28 -14.66 18.60
C TRP A 147 -33.45 -13.75 18.17
N ILE A 148 -33.68 -13.61 16.85
CA ILE A 148 -34.80 -12.83 16.31
C ILE A 148 -36.12 -13.39 16.78
N ASN A 149 -36.34 -14.72 16.66
CA ASN A 149 -37.55 -15.37 17.14
C ASN A 149 -37.78 -15.19 18.64
N GLN A 150 -36.75 -15.25 19.46
CA GLN A 150 -36.83 -14.96 20.91
C GLN A 150 -37.27 -13.51 21.17
N LYS A 151 -36.86 -12.54 20.37
CA LYS A 151 -37.28 -11.13 20.53
C LYS A 151 -38.71 -10.92 20.07
N ILE A 152 -39.13 -11.62 19.02
CA ILE A 152 -40.53 -11.60 18.55
C ILE A 152 -41.48 -12.23 19.59
N SER A 153 -41.09 -13.37 20.16
CA SER A 153 -41.92 -14.02 21.20
C SER A 153 -42.07 -13.17 22.46
N LYS A 154 -41.10 -12.31 22.76
CA LYS A 154 -41.15 -11.32 23.84
C LYS A 154 -41.89 -10.03 23.46
N GLY A 155 -42.49 -9.93 22.26
CA GLY A 155 -43.21 -8.74 21.80
C GLY A 155 -42.31 -7.54 21.47
N LEU A 156 -40.99 -7.72 21.35
CA LEU A 156 -40.04 -6.65 21.08
C LEU A 156 -39.90 -6.31 19.59
N LEU A 157 -40.37 -7.18 18.70
CA LEU A 157 -40.40 -6.93 17.25
C LEU A 157 -41.82 -7.06 16.71
N THR A 158 -42.13 -6.28 15.69
CA THR A 158 -43.44 -6.30 15.04
C THR A 158 -43.75 -7.65 14.40
N LYS A 159 -45.00 -8.08 14.52
CA LYS A 159 -45.56 -9.27 13.84
C LYS A 159 -46.37 -8.88 12.59
N ASP A 160 -46.37 -7.60 12.22
CA ASP A 160 -47.13 -7.11 11.07
C ASP A 160 -46.63 -7.74 9.77
N SER A 161 -47.51 -8.45 9.08
CA SER A 161 -47.22 -9.12 7.81
C SER A 161 -46.95 -8.14 6.67
N THR A 162 -47.43 -6.88 6.78
CA THR A 162 -47.20 -5.84 5.77
C THR A 162 -45.85 -5.11 5.96
N PHE A 163 -45.17 -5.30 7.08
CA PHE A 163 -43.91 -4.67 7.38
C PHE A 163 -42.77 -5.27 6.53
N ASN A 164 -42.23 -4.52 5.57
CA ASN A 164 -41.28 -4.97 4.55
C ASN A 164 -39.90 -4.29 4.65
N PHE A 165 -39.48 -3.85 5.83
CA PHE A 165 -38.16 -3.28 6.00
C PHE A 165 -37.11 -4.38 6.16
N LEU A 166 -35.94 -4.18 5.49
CA LEU A 166 -34.87 -5.13 5.51
C LEU A 166 -34.11 -5.11 6.84
N TYR A 167 -33.93 -6.28 7.42
CA TYR A 167 -32.90 -6.56 8.38
C TYR A 167 -31.55 -6.50 7.68
N ARG A 168 -30.57 -5.81 8.29
CA ARG A 168 -29.22 -5.65 7.73
C ARG A 168 -28.16 -5.93 8.76
N GLN A 169 -27.11 -6.62 8.33
CA GLN A 169 -25.85 -6.74 9.04
C GLN A 169 -24.72 -6.32 8.12
N SER A 170 -23.71 -5.66 8.66
CA SER A 170 -22.48 -5.30 7.94
C SER A 170 -21.26 -5.74 8.75
N PHE A 171 -20.30 -6.29 8.06
CA PHE A 171 -18.98 -6.60 8.58
C PHE A 171 -17.91 -5.95 7.72
N GLU A 172 -17.01 -5.25 8.35
CA GLU A 172 -15.85 -4.65 7.70
C GLU A 172 -14.58 -5.05 8.46
N GLN A 173 -13.61 -5.60 7.75
CA GLN A 173 -12.29 -5.93 8.28
C GLN A 173 -11.23 -5.16 7.49
N ARG A 174 -10.38 -4.44 8.20
CA ARG A 174 -9.24 -3.72 7.62
C ARG A 174 -7.96 -4.09 8.35
N LEU A 175 -6.93 -4.39 7.59
CA LEU A 175 -5.56 -4.55 8.06
C LEU A 175 -4.67 -3.62 7.23
N ASN A 176 -3.97 -2.72 7.90
CA ASN A 176 -2.93 -1.90 7.30
C ASN A 176 -1.67 -2.01 8.14
N ILE A 177 -0.59 -2.45 7.54
CA ILE A 177 0.72 -2.51 8.18
C ILE A 177 1.66 -1.62 7.39
N THR A 178 2.30 -0.70 8.07
CA THR A 178 3.35 0.14 7.50
C THR A 178 4.63 -0.03 8.31
N ALA A 179 5.75 -0.18 7.62
CA ALA A 179 7.06 -0.27 8.26
C ALA A 179 8.07 0.57 7.47
N GLN A 180 8.89 1.31 8.19
CA GLN A 180 10.04 2.01 7.63
C GLN A 180 11.32 1.39 8.16
N ILE A 181 12.18 0.96 7.27
CA ILE A 181 13.39 0.22 7.57
C ILE A 181 14.59 0.97 6.97
N GLU A 182 15.68 1.10 7.74
CA GLU A 182 16.96 1.63 7.29
C GLU A 182 18.06 0.59 7.54
N PRO A 183 18.21 -0.42 6.66
CA PRO A 183 19.17 -1.51 6.86
C PRO A 183 20.64 -1.04 6.78
N ILE A 184 20.89 -0.06 5.95
CA ILE A 184 22.16 0.67 5.86
C ILE A 184 21.86 2.17 5.84
N ARG A 185 22.83 2.98 6.24
CA ARG A 185 22.64 4.46 6.29
C ARG A 185 22.20 5.00 4.95
N GLU A 186 21.22 5.89 4.98
CA GLU A 186 20.63 6.58 3.82
C GLU A 186 19.88 5.66 2.84
N LEU A 187 19.70 4.37 3.14
CA LEU A 187 18.80 3.49 2.41
C LEU A 187 17.51 3.34 3.22
N LEU A 188 16.48 4.06 2.81
CA LEU A 188 15.15 3.97 3.39
C LEU A 188 14.31 2.98 2.57
N ILE A 189 13.65 2.06 3.25
CA ILE A 189 12.70 1.11 2.68
C ILE A 189 11.38 1.31 3.40
N ASP A 190 10.39 1.85 2.70
CA ASP A 190 9.03 1.93 3.17
C ASP A 190 8.27 0.70 2.68
N ILE A 191 7.68 -0.04 3.59
CA ILE A 191 6.90 -1.25 3.32
C ILE A 191 5.46 -0.98 3.72
N THR A 192 4.50 -1.32 2.85
CA THR A 192 3.08 -1.25 3.14
C THR A 192 2.40 -2.57 2.82
N LEU A 193 1.43 -2.94 3.63
CA LEU A 193 0.66 -4.16 3.47
C LEU A 193 -0.78 -3.87 3.83
N ASP A 194 -1.68 -4.08 2.87
CA ASP A 194 -3.08 -3.71 3.00
C ASP A 194 -3.98 -4.91 2.71
N LYS A 195 -5.05 -5.02 3.50
CA LYS A 195 -6.15 -5.96 3.25
C LYS A 195 -7.44 -5.31 3.71
N SER A 196 -8.46 -5.34 2.86
CA SER A 196 -9.82 -4.96 3.24
C SER A 196 -10.80 -6.03 2.79
N PHE A 197 -11.79 -6.27 3.63
CA PHE A 197 -12.90 -7.17 3.35
C PHE A 197 -14.16 -6.54 3.90
N THR A 198 -15.20 -6.47 3.07
CA THR A 198 -16.53 -6.01 3.47
C THR A 198 -17.55 -7.07 3.10
N LYS A 199 -18.54 -7.27 3.96
CA LYS A 199 -19.63 -8.17 3.69
C LYS A 199 -20.90 -7.64 4.34
N ASP A 200 -21.91 -7.44 3.54
CA ASP A 200 -23.24 -7.00 3.95
C ASP A 200 -24.22 -8.17 3.79
N TYR A 201 -25.10 -8.29 4.73
CA TYR A 201 -26.19 -9.25 4.73
C TYR A 201 -27.51 -8.52 4.83
N THR A 202 -28.48 -8.88 4.00
CA THR A 202 -29.85 -8.38 4.04
C THR A 202 -30.84 -9.52 3.98
N ALA A 203 -31.92 -9.41 4.73
CA ALA A 203 -33.04 -10.37 4.68
C ALA A 203 -34.34 -9.71 5.15
N LEU A 204 -35.47 -10.27 4.79
CA LEU A 204 -36.77 -9.90 5.35
C LEU A 204 -37.09 -10.81 6.53
N ILE A 205 -37.56 -10.20 7.64
CA ILE A 205 -38.05 -10.95 8.80
C ILE A 205 -39.56 -11.19 8.56
N LYS A 206 -39.92 -12.44 8.29
CA LYS A 206 -41.31 -12.81 7.98
C LYS A 206 -41.71 -14.11 8.68
N ASP A 207 -42.99 -14.23 9.00
CA ASP A 207 -43.59 -15.50 9.41
C ASP A 207 -43.62 -16.47 8.22
N THR A 208 -42.87 -17.55 8.33
CA THR A 208 -42.71 -18.56 7.27
C THR A 208 -43.82 -19.61 7.28
N THR A 209 -44.59 -19.69 8.34
CA THR A 209 -45.65 -20.70 8.53
C THR A 209 -47.06 -20.11 8.60
N GLY A 210 -47.22 -18.79 8.65
CA GLY A 210 -48.50 -18.12 8.86
C GLY A 210 -49.07 -18.31 10.27
N SER A 211 -48.33 -18.92 11.18
CA SER A 211 -48.77 -19.22 12.55
C SER A 211 -48.62 -18.04 13.53
N GLY A 212 -47.95 -16.96 13.13
CA GLY A 212 -47.61 -15.82 13.98
C GLY A 212 -46.51 -16.10 15.01
N ASN A 213 -45.90 -17.27 14.96
CA ASN A 213 -44.92 -17.71 15.95
C ASN A 213 -43.59 -18.21 15.37
N ASN A 214 -43.50 -18.40 14.06
CA ASN A 214 -42.30 -18.91 13.41
C ASN A 214 -41.79 -17.96 12.33
N PHE A 215 -40.94 -17.05 12.73
CA PHE A 215 -40.37 -16.05 11.84
C PHE A 215 -39.03 -16.54 11.30
N GLY A 216 -38.85 -16.46 10.00
CA GLY A 216 -37.62 -16.75 9.28
C GLY A 216 -37.02 -15.51 8.62
N LEU A 217 -35.79 -15.67 8.20
CA LEU A 217 -35.07 -14.71 7.37
C LEU A 217 -35.29 -15.08 5.90
N LEU A 218 -36.18 -14.36 5.22
CA LEU A 218 -36.50 -14.59 3.82
C LEU A 218 -35.62 -13.79 2.90
N ASN A 219 -35.35 -14.36 1.72
CA ASN A 219 -34.52 -13.77 0.67
C ASN A 219 -33.16 -13.27 1.21
N PRO A 220 -32.39 -14.14 1.89
CA PRO A 220 -31.09 -13.76 2.41
C PRO A 220 -30.14 -13.44 1.27
N LEU A 221 -29.56 -12.26 1.27
CA LEU A 221 -28.61 -11.82 0.27
C LEU A 221 -27.34 -11.31 0.96
N PHE A 222 -26.20 -11.86 0.54
CA PHE A 222 -24.89 -11.34 0.89
C PHE A 222 -24.30 -10.54 -0.28
N ASN A 223 -23.71 -9.41 0.02
CA ASN A 223 -22.90 -8.63 -0.92
C ASN A 223 -21.63 -8.22 -0.23
N GLY A 224 -20.60 -7.94 -1.00
CA GLY A 224 -19.35 -7.47 -0.41
C GLY A 224 -18.26 -7.19 -1.41
N GLY A 225 -17.08 -6.91 -0.88
CA GLY A 225 -15.88 -6.67 -1.65
C GLY A 225 -14.64 -7.15 -0.90
N PHE A 226 -13.60 -7.42 -1.65
CA PHE A 226 -12.30 -7.85 -1.14
C PHE A 226 -11.18 -7.17 -1.89
N SER A 227 -10.19 -6.70 -1.16
CA SER A 227 -9.00 -6.10 -1.73
C SER A 227 -7.78 -6.43 -0.86
N VAL A 228 -6.66 -6.69 -1.50
CA VAL A 228 -5.44 -7.08 -0.81
C VAL A 228 -4.21 -6.63 -1.60
N SER A 229 -3.17 -6.16 -0.89
CA SER A 229 -1.86 -5.96 -1.50
C SER A 229 -1.27 -7.29 -1.95
N TYR A 230 -0.75 -7.35 -3.17
CA TYR A 230 -0.37 -8.62 -3.80
C TYR A 230 0.83 -8.46 -4.74
N ILE A 231 1.60 -9.53 -4.89
CA ILE A 231 2.77 -9.56 -5.77
C ILE A 231 2.49 -10.49 -6.94
N ALA A 232 2.59 -9.95 -8.16
CA ALA A 232 2.41 -10.70 -9.40
C ALA A 232 3.41 -10.32 -10.51
N PHE A 233 4.46 -9.54 -10.20
CA PHE A 233 5.37 -8.98 -11.19
C PHE A 233 6.21 -10.01 -11.96
N ASN A 234 6.24 -11.28 -11.56
CA ASN A 234 6.99 -12.32 -12.26
C ASN A 234 6.61 -12.42 -13.75
N THR A 235 5.33 -12.18 -14.06
CA THR A 235 4.81 -12.22 -15.42
C THR A 235 4.74 -10.84 -16.10
N LEU A 236 5.03 -9.75 -15.38
CA LEU A 236 5.00 -8.38 -15.90
C LEU A 236 6.08 -8.12 -16.96
N PHE A 237 7.24 -8.77 -16.82
CA PHE A 237 8.40 -8.59 -17.70
C PHE A 237 8.41 -9.54 -18.89
N GLY A 238 7.47 -10.49 -18.96
CA GLY A 238 7.32 -11.38 -20.11
C GLY A 238 7.01 -10.58 -21.39
N SER A 239 7.53 -11.05 -22.51
CA SER A 239 7.17 -10.49 -23.82
C SER A 239 5.68 -10.68 -24.09
N SER A 240 5.02 -9.67 -24.60
CA SER A 240 3.64 -9.77 -25.08
C SER A 240 3.50 -9.09 -26.42
N ASN A 241 2.95 -9.83 -27.36
CA ASN A 241 2.44 -9.26 -28.60
C ASN A 241 0.93 -9.04 -28.42
N PRO A 242 0.38 -7.84 -28.58
CA PRO A 242 -1.04 -7.59 -28.42
C PRO A 242 -1.95 -8.46 -29.29
N ASN A 243 -1.43 -8.98 -30.40
CA ASN A 243 -2.18 -9.80 -31.36
C ASN A 243 -2.00 -11.31 -31.15
N GLU A 244 -1.25 -11.74 -30.14
CA GLU A 244 -1.01 -13.15 -29.84
C GLU A 244 -1.36 -13.47 -28.40
N LEU A 245 -1.85 -14.70 -28.18
CA LEU A 245 -2.07 -15.20 -26.81
C LEU A 245 -0.73 -15.31 -26.09
N SER A 246 -0.61 -14.61 -24.97
CA SER A 246 0.59 -14.66 -24.15
C SER A 246 0.84 -16.07 -23.57
N ALA A 247 2.09 -16.43 -23.32
CA ALA A 247 2.43 -17.69 -22.65
C ALA A 247 1.70 -17.84 -21.31
N THR A 248 1.58 -16.75 -20.55
CA THR A 248 0.84 -16.72 -19.28
C THR A 248 -0.65 -17.00 -19.45
N PHE A 249 -1.27 -16.54 -20.56
CA PHE A 249 -2.67 -16.87 -20.82
C PHE A 249 -2.84 -18.36 -21.16
N LYS A 250 -1.93 -18.93 -21.96
CA LYS A 250 -1.94 -20.39 -22.24
C LYS A 250 -1.74 -21.21 -20.96
N GLU A 251 -0.87 -20.76 -20.07
CA GLU A 251 -0.70 -21.36 -18.75
C GLU A 251 -1.97 -21.25 -17.91
N PHE A 252 -2.66 -20.10 -17.92
CA PHE A 252 -3.95 -19.95 -17.28
C PHE A 252 -4.98 -20.96 -17.80
N GLU A 253 -5.02 -21.19 -19.11
CA GLU A 253 -5.89 -22.19 -19.72
C GLU A 253 -5.56 -23.62 -19.28
N ALA A 254 -4.28 -23.97 -19.23
CA ALA A 254 -3.83 -25.30 -18.77
C ALA A 254 -4.13 -25.53 -17.28
N ASN A 255 -3.97 -24.49 -16.46
CA ASN A 255 -4.22 -24.58 -15.02
C ASN A 255 -5.69 -24.88 -14.68
N ARG A 256 -6.64 -24.55 -15.57
CA ARG A 256 -8.06 -24.82 -15.36
C ARG A 256 -8.36 -26.32 -15.17
N LEU A 257 -7.68 -27.19 -15.90
CA LEU A 257 -7.85 -28.64 -15.75
C LEU A 257 -7.40 -29.14 -14.36
N VAL A 258 -6.27 -28.66 -13.89
CA VAL A 258 -5.72 -29.03 -12.58
C VAL A 258 -6.64 -28.53 -11.46
N VAL A 259 -7.05 -27.26 -11.53
CA VAL A 259 -7.93 -26.65 -10.52
C VAL A 259 -9.31 -27.29 -10.52
N SER A 260 -9.88 -27.60 -11.68
CA SER A 260 -11.17 -28.29 -11.81
C SER A 260 -11.22 -29.60 -10.98
N ARG A 261 -10.19 -30.41 -11.13
CA ARG A 261 -10.09 -31.70 -10.39
C ARG A 261 -9.90 -31.45 -8.88
N ARG A 262 -9.15 -30.44 -8.49
CA ARG A 262 -8.93 -30.10 -7.08
C ARG A 262 -10.20 -29.60 -6.39
N VAL A 263 -10.98 -28.74 -7.06
CA VAL A 263 -12.25 -28.23 -6.52
C VAL A 263 -13.25 -29.38 -6.41
N ALA A 264 -13.38 -30.20 -7.45
CA ALA A 264 -14.27 -31.36 -7.46
C ALA A 264 -13.95 -32.36 -6.34
N ALA A 265 -12.67 -32.62 -6.07
CA ALA A 265 -12.24 -33.51 -4.99
C ALA A 265 -12.68 -33.04 -3.59
N LEU A 266 -13.03 -31.78 -3.41
CA LEU A 266 -13.59 -31.25 -2.16
C LEU A 266 -15.11 -31.41 -2.07
N ASN A 267 -15.80 -31.72 -3.16
CA ASN A 267 -17.25 -31.85 -3.19
C ASN A 267 -17.70 -33.32 -2.92
N PRO A 268 -18.36 -33.60 -1.78
CA PRO A 268 -18.79 -34.96 -1.43
C PRO A 268 -19.74 -35.59 -2.44
N TYR A 269 -20.60 -34.79 -3.08
CA TYR A 269 -21.50 -35.26 -4.13
C TYR A 269 -20.72 -35.77 -5.35
N TRP A 270 -19.72 -34.97 -5.83
CA TRP A 270 -18.89 -35.37 -6.96
C TRP A 270 -18.14 -36.68 -6.70
N GLN A 271 -17.66 -36.88 -5.47
CA GLN A 271 -16.97 -38.13 -5.06
C GLN A 271 -17.87 -39.36 -5.14
N GLN A 272 -19.18 -39.19 -5.03
CA GLN A 272 -20.17 -40.27 -5.10
C GLN A 272 -20.62 -40.59 -6.53
N LEU A 273 -20.25 -39.76 -7.52
CA LEU A 273 -20.57 -40.03 -8.91
C LEU A 273 -19.87 -41.28 -9.42
N PRO A 274 -20.54 -42.08 -10.27
CA PRO A 274 -19.88 -43.17 -11.02
C PRO A 274 -18.69 -42.67 -11.81
N ALA A 275 -17.62 -43.45 -11.92
CA ALA A 275 -16.38 -43.01 -12.58
C ALA A 275 -16.56 -42.47 -14.02
N ASN A 276 -17.53 -43.02 -14.75
CA ASN A 276 -17.88 -42.59 -16.10
C ASN A 276 -18.66 -41.25 -16.15
N GLN A 277 -19.09 -40.72 -15.01
CA GLN A 277 -19.81 -39.45 -14.90
C GLN A 277 -19.01 -38.38 -14.18
N GLN A 278 -17.82 -38.71 -13.65
CA GLN A 278 -16.98 -37.78 -12.92
C GLN A 278 -16.31 -36.73 -13.81
N PHE A 279 -16.07 -37.04 -15.07
CA PHE A 279 -15.39 -36.15 -16.00
C PHE A 279 -16.18 -35.93 -17.28
N THR A 280 -16.11 -34.72 -17.78
CA THR A 280 -16.64 -34.36 -19.11
C THR A 280 -15.69 -34.84 -20.22
N PRO A 281 -16.14 -34.94 -21.50
CA PRO A 281 -15.29 -35.38 -22.60
C PRO A 281 -14.02 -34.57 -22.81
N ASP A 282 -14.02 -33.29 -22.42
CA ASP A 282 -12.86 -32.38 -22.49
C ASP A 282 -11.98 -32.45 -21.22
N GLY A 283 -12.22 -33.43 -20.32
CA GLY A 283 -11.35 -33.74 -19.19
C GLY A 283 -11.57 -32.91 -17.92
N TYR A 284 -12.55 -32.01 -17.92
CA TYR A 284 -12.94 -31.27 -16.71
C TYR A 284 -13.80 -32.13 -15.79
N ALA A 285 -13.75 -31.86 -14.49
CA ALA A 285 -14.65 -32.51 -13.55
C ALA A 285 -16.09 -32.02 -13.76
N THR A 286 -17.03 -32.93 -13.73
CA THR A 286 -18.47 -32.66 -13.89
C THR A 286 -18.94 -31.64 -12.84
N GLY A 287 -19.60 -30.60 -13.29
CA GLY A 287 -20.01 -29.48 -12.45
C GLY A 287 -18.92 -28.38 -12.21
N TYR A 288 -17.68 -28.64 -12.65
CA TYR A 288 -16.55 -27.72 -12.53
C TYR A 288 -15.83 -27.56 -13.88
N GLY A 289 -16.58 -27.16 -14.89
CA GLY A 289 -16.08 -27.01 -16.26
C GLY A 289 -15.16 -25.80 -16.44
N ARG A 290 -14.71 -25.62 -17.68
CA ARG A 290 -13.73 -24.58 -18.08
C ARG A 290 -14.14 -23.14 -17.75
N TYR A 291 -15.43 -22.88 -17.57
CA TYR A 291 -16.00 -21.55 -17.27
C TYR A 291 -16.53 -21.44 -15.84
N ALA A 292 -16.39 -22.48 -15.03
CA ALA A 292 -16.78 -22.41 -13.63
C ALA A 292 -15.94 -21.35 -12.89
N GLN A 293 -16.58 -20.46 -12.16
CA GLN A 293 -15.92 -19.39 -11.43
C GLN A 293 -14.86 -19.92 -10.45
N ASP A 294 -15.18 -21.03 -9.76
CA ASP A 294 -14.30 -21.68 -8.79
C ASP A 294 -13.06 -22.31 -9.43
N VAL A 295 -13.11 -22.54 -10.75
CA VAL A 295 -11.98 -22.98 -11.57
C VAL A 295 -11.21 -21.77 -12.11
N LEU A 296 -11.91 -20.77 -12.63
CA LEU A 296 -11.29 -19.61 -13.29
C LEU A 296 -10.47 -18.76 -12.32
N ILE A 297 -11.01 -18.46 -11.14
CA ILE A 297 -10.35 -17.55 -10.19
C ILE A 297 -8.99 -18.12 -9.72
N PRO A 298 -8.91 -19.34 -9.17
CA PRO A 298 -7.62 -19.88 -8.74
C PRO A 298 -6.65 -20.13 -9.90
N SER A 299 -7.16 -20.54 -11.08
CA SER A 299 -6.30 -20.74 -12.26
C SER A 299 -5.67 -19.45 -12.77
N PHE A 300 -6.45 -18.36 -12.78
CA PHE A 300 -5.95 -17.02 -13.09
C PHE A 300 -4.89 -16.58 -12.08
N LEU A 301 -5.16 -16.74 -10.79
CA LEU A 301 -4.19 -16.39 -9.76
C LEU A 301 -2.91 -17.22 -9.88
N ALA A 302 -3.00 -18.53 -10.15
CA ALA A 302 -1.83 -19.38 -10.33
C ALA A 302 -0.94 -18.89 -11.48
N ALA A 303 -1.50 -18.74 -12.68
CA ALA A 303 -0.76 -18.34 -13.87
C ALA A 303 -0.13 -16.93 -13.72
N TYR A 304 -0.94 -15.94 -13.34
CA TYR A 304 -0.47 -14.54 -13.32
C TYR A 304 0.41 -14.19 -12.13
N THR A 305 0.52 -15.07 -11.13
CA THR A 305 1.45 -14.93 -10.00
C THR A 305 2.62 -15.91 -10.05
N GLY A 306 2.68 -16.78 -11.06
CA GLY A 306 3.71 -17.80 -11.20
C GLY A 306 3.69 -18.83 -10.06
N LYS A 307 2.49 -19.19 -9.58
CA LYS A 307 2.31 -20.20 -8.55
C LYS A 307 1.81 -21.51 -9.14
N ASP A 308 2.20 -22.61 -8.50
CA ASP A 308 1.73 -23.93 -8.86
C ASP A 308 0.19 -24.06 -8.68
N PRO A 309 -0.57 -24.43 -9.71
CA PRO A 309 -2.01 -24.66 -9.63
C PRO A 309 -2.40 -25.77 -8.64
N ASN A 310 -1.48 -26.65 -8.26
CA ASN A 310 -1.72 -27.67 -7.24
C ASN A 310 -1.74 -27.12 -5.82
N THR A 311 -1.12 -25.96 -5.57
CA THR A 311 -0.96 -25.38 -4.23
C THR A 311 -1.73 -24.07 -4.04
N ILE A 312 -2.23 -23.46 -5.14
CA ILE A 312 -2.98 -22.20 -5.04
C ILE A 312 -4.20 -22.35 -4.12
N ALA A 313 -4.49 -21.31 -3.34
CA ALA A 313 -5.66 -21.28 -2.47
C ALA A 313 -6.95 -21.35 -3.31
N LEU A 314 -7.83 -22.28 -2.97
CA LEU A 314 -9.18 -22.38 -3.54
C LEU A 314 -10.13 -21.45 -2.78
N LEU A 315 -11.22 -21.06 -3.42
CA LEU A 315 -12.29 -20.32 -2.77
C LEU A 315 -12.98 -21.18 -1.72
N ARG A 316 -13.37 -20.57 -0.60
CA ARG A 316 -14.13 -21.27 0.44
C ARG A 316 -15.62 -21.01 0.25
N GLU A 317 -16.34 -22.06 -0.03
CA GLU A 317 -17.79 -22.01 -0.14
C GLU A 317 -18.50 -22.08 1.23
N GLY A 318 -19.79 -21.79 1.25
CA GLY A 318 -20.67 -22.02 2.40
C GLY A 318 -20.45 -21.08 3.59
N ALA A 319 -19.86 -19.93 3.39
CA ALA A 319 -19.58 -18.96 4.45
C ALA A 319 -20.86 -18.20 4.90
N SER A 320 -21.77 -18.86 5.62
CA SER A 320 -23.02 -18.28 6.12
C SER A 320 -22.83 -17.20 7.20
N LYS A 321 -21.71 -17.21 7.92
CA LYS A 321 -21.40 -16.18 8.92
C LYS A 321 -20.99 -14.88 8.22
N ILE A 322 -21.47 -13.74 8.75
CA ILE A 322 -21.16 -12.42 8.21
C ILE A 322 -19.65 -12.14 8.19
N SER A 323 -18.92 -12.58 9.21
CA SER A 323 -17.46 -12.39 9.32
C SER A 323 -16.63 -13.40 8.51
N ALA A 324 -17.26 -14.42 7.92
CA ALA A 324 -16.52 -15.42 7.15
C ALA A 324 -16.12 -14.85 5.77
N ASN A 325 -14.82 -14.81 5.52
CA ASN A 325 -14.23 -14.34 4.28
C ASN A 325 -13.92 -15.53 3.34
N PRO A 326 -14.59 -15.64 2.18
CA PRO A 326 -14.34 -16.70 1.21
C PRO A 326 -12.93 -16.61 0.58
N PHE A 327 -12.32 -15.42 0.61
CA PHE A 327 -10.99 -15.13 0.07
C PHE A 327 -9.88 -15.18 1.13
N SER A 328 -10.16 -15.75 2.31
CA SER A 328 -9.22 -15.78 3.45
C SER A 328 -7.91 -16.49 3.15
N GLY A 329 -7.88 -17.40 2.17
CA GLY A 329 -6.67 -18.07 1.70
C GLY A 329 -5.70 -17.16 0.92
N ILE A 330 -6.14 -15.97 0.52
CA ILE A 330 -5.29 -14.99 -0.17
C ILE A 330 -4.61 -14.13 0.90
N ILE A 331 -3.32 -14.40 1.10
CA ILE A 331 -2.50 -13.72 2.10
C ILE A 331 -1.93 -12.42 1.49
N PRO A 332 -2.03 -11.27 2.20
CA PRO A 332 -1.44 -10.02 1.75
C PRO A 332 0.07 -10.13 1.57
N LYS A 333 0.58 -9.48 0.53
CA LYS A 333 2.00 -9.38 0.20
C LYS A 333 2.45 -7.93 0.28
N PRO A 334 3.70 -7.66 0.70
CA PRO A 334 4.14 -6.29 0.88
C PRO A 334 4.32 -5.54 -0.44
N ASN A 335 3.91 -4.28 -0.44
CA ASN A 335 4.35 -3.25 -1.36
C ASN A 335 5.57 -2.56 -0.75
N TRP A 336 6.45 -1.97 -1.57
CA TRP A 336 7.65 -1.31 -1.06
C TRP A 336 8.07 -0.11 -1.90
N LYS A 337 8.78 0.81 -1.23
CA LYS A 337 9.50 1.90 -1.86
C LYS A 337 10.88 2.02 -1.24
N LEU A 338 11.91 1.94 -2.08
CA LEU A 338 13.30 2.12 -1.70
C LEU A 338 13.76 3.52 -2.10
N THR A 339 14.49 4.18 -1.23
CA THR A 339 15.13 5.47 -1.50
C THR A 339 16.54 5.45 -0.94
N TYR A 340 17.54 5.63 -1.80
CA TYR A 340 18.95 5.66 -1.42
C TYR A 340 19.57 7.02 -1.71
N ARG A 341 20.17 7.63 -0.68
CA ARG A 341 20.82 8.94 -0.74
C ARG A 341 22.30 8.91 -0.36
N GLY A 342 22.83 7.73 -0.07
CA GLY A 342 24.19 7.57 0.47
C GLY A 342 25.32 7.89 -0.49
N LEU A 343 25.05 8.00 -1.80
CA LEU A 343 26.08 8.28 -2.81
C LEU A 343 26.80 9.62 -2.58
N THR A 344 26.10 10.63 -2.10
CA THR A 344 26.70 11.94 -1.76
C THR A 344 27.66 11.91 -0.57
N LYS A 345 27.80 10.78 0.13
CA LYS A 345 28.80 10.59 1.19
C LYS A 345 30.15 10.15 0.67
N ILE A 346 30.21 9.73 -0.59
CA ILE A 346 31.46 9.37 -1.27
C ILE A 346 32.14 10.66 -1.71
N PRO A 347 33.38 10.96 -1.27
CA PRO A 347 34.04 12.24 -1.54
C PRO A 347 34.11 12.63 -3.02
N ALA A 348 34.36 11.67 -3.91
CA ALA A 348 34.41 11.89 -5.35
C ALA A 348 33.03 12.30 -5.92
N ILE A 349 31.93 11.77 -5.40
CA ILE A 349 30.57 12.13 -5.82
C ILE A 349 30.15 13.46 -5.17
N ALA A 350 30.47 13.66 -3.90
CA ALA A 350 30.17 14.88 -3.15
C ALA A 350 30.83 16.13 -3.75
N SER A 351 31.97 15.97 -4.44
CA SER A 351 32.63 17.08 -5.13
C SER A 351 31.90 17.56 -6.39
N LEU A 352 31.02 16.75 -6.96
CA LEU A 352 30.28 17.06 -8.19
C LEU A 352 28.80 17.31 -7.94
N PHE A 353 28.20 16.59 -6.97
CA PHE A 353 26.77 16.59 -6.73
C PHE A 353 26.43 17.08 -5.31
N SER A 354 25.52 18.01 -5.21
CA SER A 354 24.94 18.46 -3.93
C SER A 354 23.84 17.52 -3.43
N ASN A 355 23.17 16.82 -4.34
CA ASN A 355 22.18 15.79 -4.05
C ASN A 355 22.28 14.66 -5.10
N PHE A 356 22.16 13.42 -4.67
CA PHE A 356 22.05 12.25 -5.54
C PHE A 356 21.13 11.22 -4.89
N THR A 357 19.99 10.95 -5.51
CA THR A 357 18.97 10.06 -4.97
C THR A 357 18.61 9.00 -6.00
N ILE A 358 18.59 7.75 -5.58
CA ILE A 358 18.06 6.63 -6.39
C ILE A 358 16.80 6.15 -5.69
N SER A 359 15.73 5.93 -6.46
CA SER A 359 14.48 5.40 -5.93
C SER A 359 13.97 4.24 -6.78
N HIS A 360 13.33 3.28 -6.11
CA HIS A 360 12.63 2.14 -6.69
C HIS A 360 11.38 1.87 -5.88
N GLY A 361 10.27 1.50 -6.52
CA GLY A 361 9.04 1.19 -5.80
C GLY A 361 8.15 0.23 -6.56
N TYR A 362 7.49 -0.63 -5.82
CA TYR A 362 6.48 -1.55 -6.31
C TYR A 362 5.19 -1.41 -5.51
N ASN A 363 4.08 -1.36 -6.23
CA ASN A 363 2.74 -1.43 -5.66
C ASN A 363 1.91 -2.41 -6.47
N GLY A 364 1.40 -3.45 -5.81
CA GLY A 364 0.53 -4.44 -6.39
C GLY A 364 -0.72 -4.64 -5.56
N GLN A 365 -1.86 -4.79 -6.22
CA GLN A 365 -3.16 -4.98 -5.60
C GLN A 365 -3.97 -6.01 -6.39
N LEU A 366 -4.60 -6.92 -5.66
CA LEU A 366 -5.64 -7.82 -6.15
C LEU A 366 -6.97 -7.39 -5.55
N SER A 367 -8.02 -7.26 -6.36
CA SER A 367 -9.34 -6.89 -5.89
C SER A 367 -10.46 -7.65 -6.59
N MET A 368 -11.49 -7.93 -5.80
CA MET A 368 -12.80 -8.39 -6.20
C MET A 368 -13.78 -7.36 -5.64
N ASN A 369 -14.03 -6.32 -6.44
CA ASN A 369 -14.72 -5.12 -5.96
C ASN A 369 -16.18 -5.37 -5.56
N SER A 370 -16.78 -6.42 -6.12
CA SER A 370 -18.11 -6.86 -5.73
C SER A 370 -18.23 -8.38 -5.80
N PHE A 371 -18.96 -8.94 -4.87
CA PHE A 371 -19.50 -10.27 -4.94
C PHE A 371 -20.90 -10.28 -4.33
N SER A 372 -21.74 -11.23 -4.75
CA SER A 372 -23.08 -11.43 -4.17
C SER A 372 -23.34 -12.90 -3.96
N SER A 373 -24.19 -13.26 -3.00
CA SER A 373 -24.62 -14.65 -2.86
C SER A 373 -25.55 -15.06 -3.99
N ALA A 374 -25.39 -16.26 -4.48
CA ALA A 374 -26.29 -16.86 -5.46
C ALA A 374 -27.57 -17.34 -4.78
N LEU A 375 -28.72 -16.90 -5.27
CA LEU A 375 -30.03 -17.30 -4.72
C LEU A 375 -30.33 -18.80 -4.91
N LEU A 376 -29.77 -19.39 -5.95
CA LEU A 376 -29.98 -20.79 -6.31
C LEU A 376 -28.91 -21.74 -5.74
N TYR A 377 -27.99 -21.23 -4.93
CA TYR A 377 -26.97 -22.07 -4.31
C TYR A 377 -27.59 -23.07 -3.35
N GLN A 378 -27.16 -24.33 -3.46
CA GLN A 378 -27.47 -25.40 -2.50
C GLN A 378 -26.16 -25.91 -1.90
N ASP A 379 -26.12 -26.03 -0.58
CA ASP A 379 -24.93 -26.52 0.13
C ASP A 379 -24.77 -28.02 -0.08
N PRO A 380 -23.78 -28.48 -0.86
CA PRO A 380 -23.56 -29.89 -1.13
C PRO A 380 -23.14 -30.70 0.11
N PHE A 381 -22.70 -30.03 1.18
CA PHE A 381 -22.31 -30.70 2.42
C PHE A 381 -23.50 -30.95 3.36
N ARG A 382 -24.62 -30.24 3.15
CA ARG A 382 -25.85 -30.40 3.96
C ARG A 382 -26.92 -31.25 3.29
N LEU A 383 -26.96 -31.23 1.96
CA LEU A 383 -27.95 -31.93 1.17
C LEU A 383 -27.23 -33.04 0.42
N SER A 384 -27.68 -34.26 0.60
CA SER A 384 -27.19 -35.44 -0.18
C SER A 384 -27.53 -35.33 -1.69
N ALA A 385 -28.08 -34.20 -2.12
CA ALA A 385 -28.49 -33.88 -3.48
C ALA A 385 -27.42 -33.05 -4.20
N PRO A 386 -27.38 -33.08 -5.55
CA PRO A 386 -26.51 -32.23 -6.33
C PRO A 386 -26.78 -30.78 -6.01
N GLY A 387 -25.73 -29.99 -5.93
CA GLY A 387 -25.84 -28.52 -5.97
C GLY A 387 -26.64 -28.11 -7.21
N PHE A 388 -27.26 -26.94 -7.18
CA PHE A 388 -27.98 -26.43 -8.34
C PHE A 388 -27.01 -26.28 -9.52
N ILE A 389 -27.36 -26.84 -10.67
CA ILE A 389 -26.54 -26.82 -11.88
C ILE A 389 -27.11 -25.73 -12.81
N ASP A 390 -26.27 -24.84 -13.27
CA ASP A 390 -26.60 -23.95 -14.37
C ASP A 390 -26.75 -24.78 -15.65
N THR A 391 -27.96 -24.81 -16.17
CA THR A 391 -28.32 -25.63 -17.36
C THR A 391 -27.60 -25.18 -18.64
N THR A 392 -27.12 -23.94 -18.68
CA THR A 392 -26.41 -23.40 -19.84
C THR A 392 -24.96 -23.85 -19.87
N SER A 393 -24.28 -23.82 -18.74
CA SER A 393 -22.86 -24.14 -18.63
C SER A 393 -22.58 -25.57 -18.13
N GLY A 394 -23.57 -26.22 -17.51
CA GLY A 394 -23.40 -27.52 -16.83
C GLY A 394 -22.59 -27.43 -15.54
N ASN A 395 -22.31 -26.22 -15.03
CA ASN A 395 -21.52 -26.02 -13.83
C ASN A 395 -22.40 -25.92 -12.57
N PHE A 396 -21.84 -26.33 -11.43
CA PHE A 396 -22.47 -26.02 -10.13
C PHE A 396 -22.47 -24.51 -9.91
N ILE A 397 -23.57 -24.01 -9.33
CA ILE A 397 -23.68 -22.60 -8.95
C ILE A 397 -22.92 -22.40 -7.65
N PRO A 398 -21.87 -21.55 -7.62
CA PRO A 398 -21.11 -21.27 -6.41
C PRO A 398 -21.93 -20.43 -5.42
N PHE A 399 -21.55 -20.43 -4.14
CA PHE A 399 -22.24 -19.62 -3.13
C PHE A 399 -22.10 -18.12 -3.41
N PHE A 400 -20.92 -17.66 -3.77
CA PHE A 400 -20.67 -16.28 -4.14
C PHE A 400 -20.43 -16.14 -5.64
N LEU A 401 -21.18 -15.24 -6.25
CA LEU A 401 -20.96 -14.81 -7.63
C LEU A 401 -20.03 -13.60 -7.63
N VAL A 402 -18.91 -13.72 -8.30
CA VAL A 402 -17.91 -12.67 -8.49
C VAL A 402 -17.94 -12.24 -9.96
N PRO A 403 -18.42 -11.04 -10.30
CA PRO A 403 -18.52 -10.64 -11.71
C PRO A 403 -17.15 -10.33 -12.34
N ASN A 404 -16.21 -9.84 -11.55
CA ASN A 404 -14.91 -9.40 -12.06
C ASN A 404 -13.81 -9.52 -10.99
N ILE A 405 -12.60 -9.89 -11.45
CA ILE A 405 -11.37 -9.84 -10.66
C ILE A 405 -10.42 -8.88 -11.35
N SER A 406 -9.83 -7.96 -10.60
CA SER A 406 -8.79 -7.08 -11.11
C SER A 406 -7.47 -7.25 -10.35
N MET A 407 -6.38 -7.19 -11.09
CA MET A 407 -5.02 -7.19 -10.57
C MET A 407 -4.27 -6.01 -11.17
N ALA A 408 -3.81 -5.10 -10.34
CA ALA A 408 -3.04 -3.94 -10.75
C ALA A 408 -1.63 -4.03 -10.18
N GLU A 409 -0.63 -3.75 -10.99
CA GLU A 409 0.78 -3.76 -10.62
C GLU A 409 1.47 -2.54 -11.18
N ARG A 410 2.29 -1.91 -10.36
CA ARG A 410 2.98 -0.67 -10.73
C ARG A 410 4.37 -0.64 -10.14
N PHE A 411 5.36 -0.49 -11.01
CA PHE A 411 6.67 0.03 -10.64
C PHE A 411 6.67 1.54 -10.92
N GLU A 412 6.45 2.34 -9.89
CA GLU A 412 6.38 3.80 -9.94
C GLU A 412 7.25 4.40 -8.83
N PRO A 413 8.57 4.51 -9.08
CA PRO A 413 9.34 4.15 -10.28
C PRO A 413 9.90 2.71 -10.26
N LEU A 414 10.15 2.12 -11.44
CA LEU A 414 11.04 0.95 -11.52
C LEU A 414 12.49 1.36 -11.24
N LEU A 415 12.91 2.50 -11.80
CA LEU A 415 14.16 3.16 -11.48
C LEU A 415 13.96 4.67 -11.62
N LYS A 416 14.37 5.41 -10.60
CA LYS A 416 14.43 6.86 -10.64
C LYS A 416 15.79 7.33 -10.14
N ILE A 417 16.42 8.21 -10.87
CA ILE A 417 17.68 8.85 -10.55
C ILE A 417 17.43 10.35 -10.56
N ASP A 418 17.59 10.98 -9.41
CA ASP A 418 17.54 12.42 -9.24
C ASP A 418 18.90 12.91 -8.76
N PHE A 419 19.50 13.84 -9.45
CA PHE A 419 20.69 14.51 -8.93
C PHE A 419 20.70 16.02 -9.19
N THR A 420 21.38 16.72 -8.32
CA THR A 420 21.65 18.15 -8.42
C THR A 420 23.15 18.35 -8.35
N THR A 421 23.73 18.98 -9.35
CA THR A 421 25.14 19.35 -9.34
C THR A 421 25.39 20.58 -8.48
N ILE A 422 26.63 20.83 -8.10
CA ILE A 422 27.05 22.05 -7.40
C ILE A 422 26.73 23.30 -8.26
N GLY A 423 26.77 23.16 -9.60
CA GLY A 423 26.39 24.23 -10.55
C GLY A 423 24.89 24.45 -10.72
N GLN A 424 24.04 23.90 -9.83
CA GLN A 424 22.58 24.02 -9.86
C GLN A 424 21.92 23.44 -11.13
N PHE A 425 22.54 22.42 -11.72
CA PHE A 425 21.94 21.61 -12.75
C PHE A 425 21.22 20.43 -12.08
N ASN A 426 19.91 20.35 -12.29
CA ASN A 426 19.08 19.25 -11.79
C ASN A 426 18.74 18.31 -12.95
N PHE A 427 18.93 17.03 -12.73
CA PHE A 427 18.56 15.98 -13.64
C PHE A 427 17.63 14.99 -12.94
N ASN A 428 16.57 14.60 -13.64
CA ASN A 428 15.64 13.56 -13.24
C ASN A 428 15.51 12.57 -14.38
N LEU A 429 15.76 11.31 -14.11
CA LEU A 429 15.47 10.21 -15.01
C LEU A 429 14.56 9.23 -14.28
N GLU A 430 13.40 8.96 -14.84
CA GLU A 430 12.44 8.03 -14.26
C GLU A 430 11.93 7.03 -15.29
N PHE A 431 11.96 5.76 -14.92
CA PHE A 431 11.41 4.66 -15.70
C PHE A 431 10.30 4.01 -14.91
N ARG A 432 9.11 3.97 -15.49
CA ARG A 432 7.90 3.37 -14.92
C ARG A 432 7.42 2.20 -15.76
N LYS A 433 6.87 1.21 -15.09
CA LYS A 433 6.20 0.09 -15.75
C LYS A 433 5.00 -0.34 -14.95
N SER A 434 3.86 -0.47 -15.61
CA SER A 434 2.63 -0.90 -14.95
C SER A 434 1.83 -1.87 -15.80
N ARG A 435 1.01 -2.67 -15.15
CA ARG A 435 0.06 -3.59 -15.78
C ARG A 435 -1.23 -3.60 -14.98
N GLN A 436 -2.34 -3.64 -15.69
CA GLN A 436 -3.65 -3.89 -15.12
C GLN A 436 -4.30 -5.06 -15.86
N LEU A 437 -4.74 -6.04 -15.11
CA LEU A 437 -5.48 -7.19 -15.56
C LEU A 437 -6.91 -7.09 -15.03
N SER A 438 -7.90 -7.40 -15.87
CA SER A 438 -9.31 -7.46 -15.49
C SER A 438 -9.94 -8.70 -16.13
N LEU A 439 -10.26 -9.71 -15.31
CA LEU A 439 -10.94 -10.92 -15.74
C LEU A 439 -12.43 -10.78 -15.46
N SER A 440 -13.23 -10.62 -16.52
CA SER A 440 -14.69 -10.71 -16.45
C SER A 440 -15.11 -12.18 -16.41
N LEU A 441 -15.88 -12.55 -15.39
CA LEU A 441 -16.45 -13.88 -15.24
C LEU A 441 -17.86 -13.98 -15.85
N ILE A 442 -18.39 -12.85 -16.33
CA ILE A 442 -19.67 -12.78 -17.08
C ILE A 442 -19.42 -13.03 -18.56
N ASP A 443 -18.45 -12.30 -19.13
CA ASP A 443 -18.13 -12.34 -20.57
C ASP A 443 -16.99 -13.30 -20.90
N TYR A 444 -16.41 -13.94 -19.89
CA TYR A 444 -15.26 -14.84 -20.00
C TYR A 444 -14.09 -14.20 -20.76
N GLN A 445 -13.81 -12.93 -20.44
CA GLN A 445 -12.82 -12.12 -21.12
C GLN A 445 -11.76 -11.61 -20.14
N LEU A 446 -10.50 -11.75 -20.52
CA LEU A 446 -9.38 -11.12 -19.85
C LEU A 446 -8.92 -9.90 -20.64
N SER A 447 -9.00 -8.74 -20.02
CA SER A 447 -8.43 -7.49 -20.52
C SER A 447 -7.10 -7.24 -19.83
N GLU A 448 -6.05 -6.97 -20.61
CA GLU A 448 -4.73 -6.62 -20.12
C GLU A 448 -4.31 -5.27 -20.69
N SER A 449 -4.01 -4.32 -19.82
CA SER A 449 -3.42 -3.03 -20.16
C SER A 449 -2.00 -2.96 -19.60
N ARG A 450 -1.00 -2.70 -20.44
CA ARG A 450 0.40 -2.51 -20.07
C ARG A 450 0.85 -1.10 -20.41
N SER A 451 1.61 -0.49 -19.54
CA SER A 451 2.20 0.83 -19.78
C SER A 451 3.69 0.82 -19.40
N THR A 452 4.48 1.38 -20.29
CA THR A 452 5.91 1.64 -20.07
C THR A 452 6.18 3.11 -20.33
N GLU A 453 6.85 3.80 -19.42
CA GLU A 453 7.06 5.24 -19.51
C GLU A 453 8.48 5.63 -19.10
N TRP A 454 9.13 6.44 -19.93
CA TRP A 454 10.39 7.10 -19.65
C TRP A 454 10.13 8.60 -19.48
N ILE A 455 10.65 9.16 -18.39
CA ILE A 455 10.56 10.59 -18.09
C ILE A 455 11.97 11.11 -17.87
N VAL A 456 12.35 12.15 -18.59
CA VAL A 456 13.62 12.86 -18.47
C VAL A 456 13.32 14.31 -18.16
N GLY A 457 13.78 14.80 -17.04
CA GLY A 457 13.67 16.19 -16.63
C GLY A 457 15.05 16.82 -16.48
N LEU A 458 15.26 17.94 -17.12
CA LEU A 458 16.46 18.77 -17.00
C LEU A 458 16.05 20.15 -16.49
N ASN A 459 16.74 20.65 -15.49
CA ASN A 459 16.53 22.00 -15.00
C ASN A 459 17.88 22.61 -14.62
N TRP A 460 18.24 23.70 -15.26
CA TRP A 460 19.46 24.44 -14.98
C TRP A 460 19.15 25.87 -14.59
N ARG A 461 19.56 26.25 -13.38
CA ARG A 461 19.42 27.59 -12.88
C ARG A 461 20.77 28.28 -12.85
N LYS A 462 20.89 29.38 -13.59
CA LYS A 462 22.04 30.28 -13.59
C LYS A 462 21.67 31.57 -12.89
N ARG A 463 22.26 31.81 -11.73
CA ARG A 463 22.10 33.08 -11.00
C ARG A 463 22.93 34.15 -11.63
N GLY A 464 22.40 35.37 -11.66
CA GLY A 464 23.13 36.54 -12.14
C GLY A 464 23.50 36.46 -13.64
N PHE A 465 22.66 35.84 -14.46
CA PHE A 465 22.86 35.80 -15.91
C PHE A 465 22.64 37.17 -16.54
N LYS A 466 23.64 37.66 -17.28
CA LYS A 466 23.57 38.93 -18.01
C LYS A 466 23.04 38.70 -19.41
N LEU A 467 21.92 39.31 -19.76
CA LEU A 467 21.47 39.32 -21.14
C LEU A 467 22.43 40.14 -22.01
N PRO A 468 22.67 39.69 -23.28
CA PRO A 468 23.61 40.40 -24.18
C PRO A 468 23.10 41.76 -24.68
N PHE A 469 21.85 42.12 -24.36
CA PHE A 469 21.23 43.38 -24.74
C PHE A 469 20.79 44.20 -23.54
N ASN A 470 21.07 45.50 -23.56
CA ASN A 470 20.64 46.43 -22.56
C ASN A 470 19.26 47.02 -22.91
N ILE A 471 18.22 46.57 -22.21
CA ILE A 471 16.85 47.09 -22.40
C ILE A 471 16.65 48.41 -21.63
N THR A 472 17.45 48.68 -20.58
CA THR A 472 17.24 49.83 -19.65
C THR A 472 18.51 50.62 -19.30
N GLY A 473 19.59 50.52 -20.09
CA GLY A 473 20.86 51.22 -19.81
C GLY A 473 21.70 50.67 -18.66
N LYS A 474 21.14 49.82 -17.80
CA LYS A 474 21.84 49.03 -16.78
C LYS A 474 21.69 47.56 -17.13
N GLY A 475 22.81 46.82 -17.25
CA GLY A 475 22.78 45.40 -17.55
C GLY A 475 21.93 44.63 -16.54
N LEU A 476 20.87 44.01 -17.03
CA LEU A 476 20.00 43.16 -16.22
C LEU A 476 20.80 41.91 -15.82
N GLN A 477 21.03 41.77 -14.51
CA GLN A 477 21.75 40.62 -13.94
C GLN A 477 20.83 39.85 -13.02
N ASN A 478 20.11 38.89 -13.57
CA ASN A 478 19.09 38.17 -12.83
C ASN A 478 19.14 36.65 -13.11
N ASP A 479 18.26 35.93 -12.49
CA ASP A 479 18.22 34.45 -12.58
C ASP A 479 17.58 33.98 -13.88
N LEU A 480 18.32 33.14 -14.59
CA LEU A 480 17.81 32.37 -15.74
C LEU A 480 17.57 30.91 -15.32
N ASN A 481 16.39 30.39 -15.60
CA ASN A 481 16.04 29.01 -15.40
C ASN A 481 15.65 28.35 -16.73
N LEU A 482 16.43 27.37 -17.15
CA LEU A 482 16.16 26.55 -18.33
C LEU A 482 15.58 25.21 -17.89
N LYS A 483 14.43 24.85 -18.41
CA LYS A 483 13.73 23.61 -18.09
C LYS A 483 13.44 22.85 -19.37
N LEU A 484 13.66 21.53 -19.36
CA LEU A 484 13.26 20.62 -20.41
C LEU A 484 12.68 19.35 -19.76
N ASP A 485 11.42 19.09 -19.99
CA ASP A 485 10.77 17.83 -19.64
C ASP A 485 10.43 17.06 -20.93
N VAL A 486 10.85 15.81 -20.95
CA VAL A 486 10.55 14.88 -22.05
C VAL A 486 9.96 13.62 -21.45
N SER A 487 8.81 13.18 -21.96
CA SER A 487 8.27 11.87 -21.62
C SER A 487 7.92 11.06 -22.87
N VAL A 488 8.18 9.77 -22.80
CA VAL A 488 7.81 8.78 -23.81
C VAL A 488 7.03 7.69 -23.12
N ARG A 489 5.74 7.61 -23.38
CA ARG A 489 4.83 6.62 -22.82
C ARG A 489 4.30 5.72 -23.91
N ASP A 490 4.38 4.42 -23.66
CA ASP A 490 3.85 3.36 -24.50
C ASP A 490 2.77 2.61 -23.72
N VAL A 491 1.56 2.56 -24.27
CA VAL A 491 0.42 1.85 -23.69
C VAL A 491 -0.10 0.85 -24.71
N SER A 492 -0.23 -0.40 -24.31
CA SER A 492 -0.85 -1.47 -25.08
C SER A 492 -2.03 -2.06 -24.33
N ILE A 493 -3.12 -2.32 -25.04
CA ILE A 493 -4.32 -2.96 -24.50
C ILE A 493 -4.62 -4.19 -25.36
N SER A 494 -4.79 -5.33 -24.73
CA SER A 494 -5.20 -6.58 -25.38
C SER A 494 -6.34 -7.22 -24.62
N ASN A 495 -7.26 -7.84 -25.38
CA ASN A 495 -8.34 -8.64 -24.84
C ASN A 495 -8.19 -10.07 -25.34
N SER A 496 -8.31 -11.01 -24.40
CA SER A 496 -8.26 -12.43 -24.68
C SER A 496 -9.56 -13.07 -24.17
N ARG A 497 -10.30 -13.71 -25.07
CA ARG A 497 -11.50 -14.44 -24.69
C ARG A 497 -11.16 -15.91 -24.47
N LEU A 498 -11.77 -16.52 -23.45
CA LEU A 498 -11.55 -17.93 -23.11
C LEU A 498 -12.16 -18.93 -24.12
N ASP A 499 -13.07 -18.44 -24.98
CA ASP A 499 -13.75 -19.19 -26.04
C ASP A 499 -13.10 -19.02 -27.43
N GLN A 500 -12.00 -18.28 -27.52
CA GLN A 500 -11.32 -17.96 -28.77
C GLN A 500 -9.83 -18.27 -28.70
N THR A 501 -9.23 -18.60 -29.84
CA THR A 501 -7.81 -19.00 -29.92
C THR A 501 -6.85 -17.82 -30.11
N ASN A 502 -7.35 -16.63 -30.40
CA ASN A 502 -6.55 -15.45 -30.67
C ASN A 502 -6.87 -14.32 -29.71
N ALA A 503 -5.82 -13.59 -29.29
CA ALA A 503 -5.99 -12.33 -28.59
C ALA A 503 -6.26 -11.20 -29.60
N TYR A 504 -7.05 -10.23 -29.17
CA TYR A 504 -7.35 -9.05 -29.98
C TYR A 504 -6.71 -7.82 -29.34
N GLY A 505 -5.81 -7.17 -30.07
CA GLY A 505 -5.35 -5.84 -29.73
C GLY A 505 -6.52 -4.87 -29.89
N THR A 506 -7.03 -4.35 -28.76
CA THR A 506 -8.20 -3.44 -28.77
C THR A 506 -7.82 -1.99 -28.74
N GLY A 507 -6.54 -1.70 -28.50
CA GLY A 507 -6.08 -0.32 -28.42
C GLY A 507 -4.66 -0.21 -27.96
N GLY A 508 -4.27 1.03 -27.78
CA GLY A 508 -2.94 1.40 -27.33
C GLY A 508 -2.43 2.57 -28.13
N GLN A 509 -1.43 3.21 -27.57
CA GLN A 509 -0.82 4.38 -28.21
C GLN A 509 0.58 4.62 -27.65
N LYS A 510 1.39 5.21 -28.51
CA LYS A 510 2.66 5.82 -28.10
C LYS A 510 2.47 7.33 -27.97
N GLU A 511 2.81 7.86 -26.83
CA GLU A 511 2.74 9.29 -26.53
C GLU A 511 4.14 9.83 -26.28
N ILE A 512 4.47 10.92 -26.97
CA ILE A 512 5.73 11.66 -26.78
C ILE A 512 5.36 13.07 -26.41
N THR A 513 5.85 13.55 -25.27
CA THR A 513 5.66 14.91 -24.79
C THR A 513 7.02 15.58 -24.62
N ILE A 514 7.18 16.80 -25.18
CA ILE A 514 8.41 17.60 -25.10
C ILE A 514 8.01 19.00 -24.64
N GLN A 515 8.56 19.44 -23.52
CA GLN A 515 8.18 20.70 -22.86
C GLN A 515 9.41 21.51 -22.44
N PRO A 516 10.11 22.18 -23.37
CA PRO A 516 11.12 23.15 -23.00
C PRO A 516 10.49 24.45 -22.49
N ALA A 517 11.10 25.04 -21.49
CA ALA A 517 10.73 26.37 -20.97
C ALA A 517 11.97 27.15 -20.55
N ILE A 518 11.90 28.46 -20.72
CA ILE A 518 12.91 29.42 -20.31
C ILE A 518 12.22 30.44 -19.41
N ASP A 519 12.60 30.47 -18.13
CA ASP A 519 12.12 31.46 -17.18
C ASP A 519 13.23 32.44 -16.89
N TYR A 520 12.98 33.72 -17.12
CA TYR A 520 13.91 34.79 -16.81
C TYR A 520 13.28 35.80 -15.84
N VAL A 521 13.87 35.91 -14.68
CA VAL A 521 13.47 36.87 -13.64
C VAL A 521 14.11 38.20 -13.96
N ILE A 522 13.37 39.19 -14.47
CA ILE A 522 13.87 40.50 -14.78
C ILE A 522 14.15 41.30 -13.52
N ASN A 523 13.23 41.25 -12.56
CA ASN A 523 13.36 41.83 -11.23
C ASN A 523 12.36 41.15 -10.27
N SER A 524 12.30 41.60 -9.01
CA SER A 524 11.36 41.06 -8.02
C SER A 524 9.88 41.14 -8.40
N ARG A 525 9.53 41.96 -9.38
CA ARG A 525 8.16 42.21 -9.82
C ARG A 525 7.83 41.64 -11.19
N ILE A 526 8.84 41.42 -12.04
CA ILE A 526 8.63 41.01 -13.43
C ILE A 526 9.38 39.71 -13.70
N ASN A 527 8.63 38.69 -14.14
CA ASN A 527 9.15 37.43 -14.60
C ASN A 527 8.60 37.13 -16.02
N VAL A 528 9.47 36.70 -16.93
CA VAL A 528 9.13 36.33 -18.29
C VAL A 528 9.42 34.86 -18.50
N LYS A 529 8.38 34.09 -18.92
CA LYS A 529 8.49 32.70 -19.24
C LYS A 529 8.16 32.47 -20.71
N LEU A 530 9.13 31.94 -21.43
CA LEU A 530 8.93 31.36 -22.76
C LEU A 530 8.68 29.87 -22.59
N PHE A 531 7.67 29.35 -23.25
CA PHE A 531 7.37 27.92 -23.20
C PHE A 531 7.01 27.39 -24.59
N PHE A 532 7.35 26.14 -24.77
CA PHE A 532 6.91 25.32 -25.90
C PHE A 532 6.45 23.98 -25.34
N ASP A 533 5.31 23.50 -25.80
CA ASP A 533 4.69 22.25 -25.37
C ASP A 533 4.23 21.51 -26.63
N GLN A 534 4.81 20.34 -26.88
CA GLN A 534 4.43 19.48 -27.98
C GLN A 534 4.08 18.10 -27.44
N ARG A 535 2.87 17.66 -27.75
CA ARG A 535 2.37 16.32 -27.43
C ARG A 535 1.98 15.62 -28.73
N ARG A 536 2.65 14.51 -29.02
CA ARG A 536 2.34 13.63 -30.16
C ARG A 536 1.80 12.30 -29.64
N VAL A 537 0.61 11.93 -30.10
CA VAL A 537 -0.04 10.65 -29.82
C VAL A 537 -0.11 9.87 -31.12
N THR A 538 0.42 8.65 -31.11
CA THR A 538 0.40 7.74 -32.25
C THR A 538 -0.35 6.47 -31.82
N PRO A 539 -1.61 6.29 -32.22
CA PRO A 539 -2.38 5.08 -31.95
C PRO A 539 -1.79 3.85 -32.65
N TYR A 540 -1.95 2.68 -32.04
CA TYR A 540 -1.56 1.40 -32.65
C TYR A 540 -2.64 0.83 -33.58
N ILE A 541 -3.87 1.32 -33.46
CA ILE A 541 -4.97 0.90 -34.32
C ILE A 541 -4.92 1.69 -35.64
N SER A 542 -4.93 1.00 -36.78
CA SER A 542 -4.82 1.58 -38.11
C SER A 542 -5.99 2.51 -38.51
N THR A 543 -7.12 2.44 -37.83
CA THR A 543 -8.30 3.29 -38.05
C THR A 543 -8.18 4.68 -37.42
N SER A 544 -7.17 4.92 -36.59
CA SER A 544 -6.96 6.19 -35.91
C SER A 544 -5.70 6.88 -36.38
N ALA A 545 -5.80 8.16 -36.73
CA ALA A 545 -4.67 8.96 -37.20
C ALA A 545 -3.82 9.49 -36.03
N PRO A 546 -2.49 9.65 -36.22
CA PRO A 546 -1.66 10.35 -35.28
C PRO A 546 -2.10 11.80 -35.07
N ILE A 547 -2.08 12.26 -33.81
CA ILE A 547 -2.43 13.61 -33.42
C ILE A 547 -1.21 14.29 -32.83
N THR A 548 -0.89 15.48 -33.30
CA THR A 548 0.16 16.32 -32.72
C THR A 548 -0.44 17.65 -32.28
N ASN A 549 -0.35 17.93 -31.00
CA ASN A 549 -0.73 19.20 -30.42
C ASN A 549 0.52 20.00 -30.10
N THR A 550 0.61 21.23 -30.59
CA THR A 550 1.73 22.12 -30.31
C THR A 550 1.21 23.44 -29.75
N ARG A 551 1.79 23.89 -28.65
CA ARG A 551 1.49 25.17 -28.03
C ARG A 551 2.80 25.86 -27.68
N ALA A 552 2.95 27.12 -28.08
CA ALA A 552 4.06 27.95 -27.71
C ALA A 552 3.57 29.31 -27.24
N GLY A 553 4.29 29.96 -26.38
CA GLY A 553 3.89 31.27 -25.92
C GLY A 553 4.88 31.95 -25.00
N VAL A 554 4.57 33.21 -24.72
CA VAL A 554 5.27 34.05 -23.76
C VAL A 554 4.30 34.41 -22.65
N ASN A 555 4.69 34.14 -21.40
CA ASN A 555 3.93 34.55 -20.23
C ASN A 555 4.74 35.58 -19.47
N VAL A 556 4.18 36.79 -19.32
CA VAL A 556 4.79 37.89 -18.53
C VAL A 556 3.97 38.04 -17.27
N ARG A 557 4.61 37.80 -16.13
CA ARG A 557 3.99 38.00 -14.82
C ARG A 557 4.52 39.32 -14.22
N ILE A 558 3.60 40.23 -13.91
CA ILE A 558 3.88 41.50 -13.24
C ILE A 558 3.18 41.46 -11.86
N SER A 559 3.95 41.61 -10.79
CA SER A 559 3.43 41.71 -9.43
C SER A 559 3.37 43.19 -9.03
N LEU A 560 2.16 43.72 -8.79
CA LEU A 560 1.93 45.12 -8.43
C LEU A 560 1.97 45.34 -6.90
N ALA A 561 1.93 44.31 -6.11
CA ALA A 561 2.02 44.39 -4.65
C ALA A 561 3.49 44.43 -4.20
N GLN A 562 3.76 45.23 -3.15
CA GLN A 562 5.05 45.30 -2.48
C GLN A 562 5.36 44.05 -1.68
#